data_e19722a59716769fef88871b4cd8b73a
#
_entry.id   e19722a59716769fef88871b4cd8b73a
#
_cell.length_a   1.000
_cell.length_b   1.000
_cell.length_c   1.000
_cell.angle_alpha   90.00
_cell.angle_beta   90.00
_cell.angle_gamma   90.00
#
_symmetry.space_group_name_H-M   'P 1'
#
loop_
_entity.id
_entity.type
_entity.pdbx_description
1 polymer ?
#
loop_
_entity_poly.entity_id
_entity_poly.type
_entity_poly.pdbx_seq_one_letter_code
_entity_poly.pdbx_strand_id
1 'polypeptide(L)'
;MQHCIRASLPYKNRTKLQKKHGKKTPKNNTDRNRRTTGMLTQFARTELLLGKEAMEKLKNSRVAVFGVGGVGGYVCEALVRSGVGAFDLIDDDKVCLTNLNRQIIATRKTVGKYKTEVMKERILEINPDADVRLHQCFFLPENSADFPFEEYDYVVDAVDTVTAKIELVMKCQEMKVPIISSMGAGNKLDASAFKVADIYKTQMCPLAKVMRREL
;
A
#
# COMPACT_ATOMS: atom_id res chain seq x y z
N MET A 1 -1.48 -15.79 -16.55
CA MET A 1 -0.57 -15.08 -15.65
C MET A 1 -1.01 -13.62 -15.57
N GLN A 2 -1.22 -13.15 -14.38
CA GLN A 2 -1.86 -11.84 -14.12
C GLN A 2 -0.85 -11.03 -13.30
N HIS A 3 -0.70 -9.75 -13.58
CA HIS A 3 0.40 -8.96 -13.04
C HIS A 3 -0.11 -7.73 -12.30
N CYS A 4 0.43 -7.52 -11.09
CA CYS A 4 0.42 -6.24 -10.41
C CYS A 4 1.71 -5.52 -10.78
N ILE A 5 1.68 -4.24 -11.05
CA ILE A 5 2.81 -3.52 -11.66
C ILE A 5 3.55 -2.73 -10.60
N ARG A 6 4.88 -2.87 -10.63
CA ARG A 6 5.79 -1.95 -9.97
C ARG A 6 6.49 -1.13 -11.05
N ALA A 7 6.27 0.19 -11.07
CA ALA A 7 7.18 1.10 -11.77
C ALA A 7 8.44 1.20 -10.89
N SER A 8 9.54 0.59 -11.33
CA SER A 8 10.77 0.61 -10.56
C SER A 8 11.62 1.80 -10.97
N LEU A 9 11.76 2.75 -10.07
CA LEU A 9 12.97 3.58 -10.04
C LEU A 9 14.16 2.68 -9.64
N PRO A 10 15.37 2.85 -10.22
CA PRO A 10 16.51 2.02 -9.88
C PRO A 10 16.93 2.25 -8.42
N TYR A 11 16.63 1.31 -7.57
CA TYR A 11 17.13 1.28 -6.20
C TYR A 11 18.62 0.93 -6.24
N LYS A 12 19.48 1.95 -6.27
CA LYS A 12 20.92 1.80 -6.00
C LYS A 12 21.12 1.85 -4.49
N ASN A 13 21.10 0.68 -3.86
CA ASN A 13 21.97 0.38 -2.71
C ASN A 13 21.81 -1.07 -2.28
N ARG A 14 22.58 -1.96 -2.94
CA ARG A 14 22.93 -3.25 -2.37
C ARG A 14 24.21 -3.09 -1.56
N THR A 15 24.11 -2.88 -0.27
CA THR A 15 25.23 -3.13 0.63
C THR A 15 25.47 -4.64 0.69
N LYS A 16 26.63 -5.06 0.19
CA LYS A 16 27.13 -6.43 0.26
C LYS A 16 27.37 -6.77 1.72
N LEU A 17 26.53 -7.63 2.30
CA LEU A 17 26.82 -8.32 3.56
C LEU A 17 27.89 -9.37 3.28
N GLN A 18 29.14 -9.05 3.62
CA GLN A 18 30.22 -10.04 3.67
C GLN A 18 30.01 -10.95 4.88
N LYS A 19 29.80 -12.23 4.62
CA LYS A 19 29.85 -13.29 5.65
C LYS A 19 31.29 -13.46 6.14
N LYS A 20 31.57 -12.99 7.36
CA LYS A 20 32.76 -13.43 8.12
C LYS A 20 32.36 -14.61 9.01
N HIS A 21 32.84 -15.79 8.68
CA HIS A 21 32.80 -16.95 9.55
C HIS A 21 33.85 -16.76 10.64
N GLY A 22 33.42 -16.52 11.87
CA GLY A 22 34.25 -16.56 13.07
C GLY A 22 33.68 -17.60 14.03
N LYS A 23 34.40 -18.74 14.20
CA LYS A 23 34.13 -19.73 15.25
C LYS A 23 34.31 -19.08 16.62
N LYS A 24 33.30 -19.11 17.48
CA LYS A 24 33.44 -18.87 18.92
C LYS A 24 32.70 -19.94 19.71
N THR A 25 33.44 -20.53 20.62
CA THR A 25 33.11 -21.50 21.65
C THR A 25 31.99 -21.08 22.59
N PRO A 26 31.24 -22.02 23.21
CA PRO A 26 30.07 -21.72 24.01
C PRO A 26 30.48 -21.15 25.40
N LYS A 27 29.96 -19.98 25.73
CA LYS A 27 29.97 -19.44 27.09
C LYS A 27 28.58 -19.51 27.72
N ASN A 28 28.59 -20.05 28.91
CA ASN A 28 27.55 -20.22 29.93
C ASN A 28 26.24 -19.43 29.80
N ASN A 29 25.22 -20.21 29.96
CA ASN A 29 23.79 -19.99 29.96
C ASN A 29 23.34 -19.44 31.35
N THR A 30 23.35 -18.13 31.57
CA THR A 30 22.75 -17.50 32.76
C THR A 30 22.12 -16.12 32.53
N ASP A 31 21.73 -15.80 31.28
CA ASP A 31 21.02 -14.53 31.01
C ASP A 31 19.72 -14.73 30.18
N ARG A 32 18.92 -15.72 30.57
CA ARG A 32 17.62 -15.98 29.97
C ARG A 32 16.44 -15.29 30.67
N ASN A 33 16.63 -14.19 31.37
CA ASN A 33 15.49 -13.53 32.03
C ASN A 33 15.62 -12.02 32.19
N ARG A 34 16.05 -11.32 31.16
CA ARG A 34 15.66 -9.90 31.01
C ARG A 34 14.61 -9.79 29.92
N ARG A 35 13.39 -10.22 30.24
CA ARG A 35 12.20 -9.70 29.53
C ARG A 35 12.15 -8.22 29.86
N THR A 36 12.61 -7.39 28.93
CA THR A 36 12.24 -5.99 28.91
C THR A 36 10.71 -5.95 28.88
N THR A 37 10.12 -5.52 29.97
CA THR A 37 8.71 -5.16 30.07
C THR A 37 8.45 -3.90 29.24
N GLY A 38 8.70 -3.95 27.94
CA GLY A 38 8.17 -3.01 26.98
C GLY A 38 6.67 -3.25 26.88
N MET A 39 5.87 -2.21 26.99
CA MET A 39 4.43 -2.28 26.82
C MET A 39 4.15 -2.93 25.46
N LEU A 40 3.41 -4.04 25.45
CA LEU A 40 3.05 -4.76 24.23
C LEU A 40 2.20 -3.82 23.35
N THR A 41 2.71 -3.47 22.18
CA THR A 41 1.96 -2.72 21.17
C THR A 41 1.27 -3.68 20.20
N GLN A 42 0.27 -3.20 19.48
CA GLN A 42 -0.39 -3.96 18.40
C GLN A 42 0.59 -4.45 17.33
N PHE A 43 1.76 -3.80 17.21
CA PHE A 43 2.80 -4.11 16.21
C PHE A 43 3.94 -4.99 16.74
N ALA A 44 3.90 -5.43 18.00
CA ALA A 44 5.01 -6.16 18.63
C ALA A 44 5.45 -7.41 17.83
N ARG A 45 4.51 -8.13 17.19
CA ARG A 45 4.85 -9.30 16.36
C ARG A 45 5.52 -8.92 15.04
N THR A 46 5.09 -7.83 14.43
CA THR A 46 5.71 -7.28 13.22
C THR A 46 7.12 -6.78 13.53
N GLU A 47 7.31 -6.14 14.68
CA GLU A 47 8.62 -5.69 15.16
C GLU A 47 9.60 -6.85 15.36
N LEU A 48 9.15 -7.99 15.89
CA LEU A 48 9.99 -9.20 16.00
C LEU A 48 10.50 -9.70 14.66
N LEU A 49 9.73 -9.50 13.59
CA LEU A 49 10.08 -9.95 12.25
C LEU A 49 10.95 -8.93 11.50
N LEU A 50 10.58 -7.65 11.54
CA LEU A 50 11.19 -6.59 10.75
C LEU A 50 12.26 -5.80 11.49
N GLY A 51 12.22 -5.80 12.83
CA GLY A 51 13.09 -5.01 13.70
C GLY A 51 12.58 -3.57 13.93
N LYS A 52 13.12 -2.92 14.95
CA LYS A 52 12.69 -1.59 15.40
C LYS A 52 12.88 -0.50 14.34
N GLU A 53 14.01 -0.52 13.65
CA GLU A 53 14.32 0.47 12.60
C GLU A 53 13.30 0.45 11.47
N ALA A 54 12.91 -0.75 11.01
CA ALA A 54 11.89 -0.88 9.98
C ALA A 54 10.50 -0.44 10.47
N MET A 55 10.16 -0.73 11.73
CA MET A 55 8.90 -0.28 12.33
C MET A 55 8.83 1.24 12.47
N GLU A 56 9.94 1.88 12.86
CA GLU A 56 10.02 3.34 12.93
C GLU A 56 9.88 3.97 11.53
N LYS A 57 10.47 3.37 10.51
CA LYS A 57 10.29 3.80 9.12
C LYS A 57 8.83 3.70 8.69
N LEU A 58 8.16 2.56 8.96
CA LEU A 58 6.74 2.38 8.62
C LEU A 58 5.86 3.40 9.35
N LYS A 59 6.11 3.62 10.64
CA LYS A 59 5.37 4.59 11.46
C LYS A 59 5.45 6.01 10.88
N ASN A 60 6.59 6.39 10.34
CA ASN A 60 6.83 7.72 9.79
C ASN A 60 6.50 7.84 8.30
N SER A 61 6.09 6.73 7.66
CA SER A 61 5.77 6.74 6.23
C SER A 61 4.34 7.18 5.96
N ARG A 62 4.17 8.00 4.90
CA ARG A 62 2.89 8.43 4.34
C ARG A 62 2.62 7.72 3.01
N VAL A 63 1.51 7.02 2.92
CA VAL A 63 1.09 6.30 1.72
C VAL A 63 -0.21 6.89 1.17
N ALA A 64 -0.17 7.32 -0.10
CA ALA A 64 -1.37 7.74 -0.81
C ALA A 64 -2.03 6.54 -1.50
N VAL A 65 -3.32 6.35 -1.29
CA VAL A 65 -4.11 5.26 -1.89
C VAL A 65 -5.20 5.86 -2.76
N PHE A 66 -5.00 5.78 -4.06
CA PHE A 66 -5.96 6.23 -5.06
C PHE A 66 -6.91 5.08 -5.40
N GLY A 67 -8.19 5.24 -5.04
CA GLY A 67 -9.23 4.23 -5.12
C GLY A 67 -9.33 3.37 -3.86
N VAL A 68 -10.41 3.53 -3.09
CA VAL A 68 -10.70 2.78 -1.84
C VAL A 68 -11.78 1.71 -2.09
N GLY A 69 -11.62 1.01 -3.20
CA GLY A 69 -12.52 -0.05 -3.65
C GLY A 69 -12.13 -1.45 -3.18
N GLY A 70 -12.36 -2.45 -4.07
CA GLY A 70 -12.07 -3.86 -3.80
C GLY A 70 -10.58 -4.21 -3.68
N VAL A 71 -9.68 -3.37 -4.19
CA VAL A 71 -8.24 -3.53 -4.05
C VAL A 71 -7.71 -2.58 -2.97
N GLY A 72 -7.92 -1.26 -3.13
CA GLY A 72 -7.35 -0.26 -2.24
C GLY A 72 -7.81 -0.42 -0.78
N GLY A 73 -9.06 -0.82 -0.53
CA GLY A 73 -9.53 -1.10 0.83
C GLY A 73 -8.73 -2.19 1.54
N TYR A 74 -8.41 -3.30 0.85
CA TYR A 74 -7.55 -4.36 1.42
C TYR A 74 -6.10 -3.91 1.56
N VAL A 75 -5.60 -3.06 0.66
CA VAL A 75 -4.26 -2.46 0.80
C VAL A 75 -4.18 -1.59 2.05
N CYS A 76 -5.15 -0.70 2.28
CA CYS A 76 -5.22 0.10 3.50
C CYS A 76 -5.23 -0.77 4.77
N GLU A 77 -6.07 -1.81 4.79
CA GLU A 77 -6.14 -2.77 5.91
C GLU A 77 -4.78 -3.44 6.17
N ALA A 78 -4.10 -3.90 5.13
CA ALA A 78 -2.80 -4.55 5.26
C ALA A 78 -1.71 -3.57 5.74
N LEU A 79 -1.67 -2.35 5.18
CA LEU A 79 -0.67 -1.36 5.52
C LEU A 79 -0.81 -0.84 6.96
N VAL A 80 -2.04 -0.53 7.41
CA VAL A 80 -2.26 -0.08 8.78
C VAL A 80 -1.90 -1.16 9.80
N ARG A 81 -2.20 -2.44 9.53
CA ARG A 81 -1.81 -3.56 10.38
C ARG A 81 -0.31 -3.83 10.37
N SER A 82 0.38 -3.40 9.33
CA SER A 82 1.85 -3.48 9.23
C SER A 82 2.56 -2.34 9.95
N GLY A 83 1.83 -1.29 10.37
CA GLY A 83 2.39 -0.18 11.15
C GLY A 83 2.67 1.09 10.34
N VAL A 84 2.12 1.22 9.12
CA VAL A 84 2.16 2.50 8.38
C VAL A 84 1.40 3.55 9.18
N GLY A 85 2.02 4.72 9.38
CA GLY A 85 1.52 5.75 10.28
C GLY A 85 0.73 6.86 9.61
N ALA A 86 0.81 7.05 8.29
CA ALA A 86 0.05 8.11 7.63
C ALA A 86 -0.53 7.67 6.28
N PHE A 87 -1.76 8.13 5.99
CA PHE A 87 -2.51 7.78 4.80
C PHE A 87 -3.17 9.00 4.18
N ASP A 88 -3.11 9.09 2.86
CA ASP A 88 -4.00 9.92 2.06
C ASP A 88 -4.95 8.99 1.29
N LEU A 89 -6.26 9.14 1.50
CA LEU A 89 -7.29 8.30 0.89
C LEU A 89 -8.04 9.09 -0.17
N ILE A 90 -7.96 8.66 -1.41
CA ILE A 90 -8.55 9.37 -2.55
C ILE A 90 -9.63 8.48 -3.20
N ASP A 91 -10.90 8.85 -3.08
CA ASP A 91 -12.06 8.18 -3.69
C ASP A 91 -13.28 9.10 -3.56
N ASP A 92 -14.05 9.29 -4.63
CA ASP A 92 -15.24 10.15 -4.65
C ASP A 92 -16.54 9.39 -4.37
N ASP A 93 -16.48 8.07 -4.35
CA ASP A 93 -17.65 7.21 -4.26
C ASP A 93 -18.18 7.04 -2.83
N LYS A 94 -19.46 6.71 -2.77
CA LYS A 94 -20.12 6.17 -1.57
C LYS A 94 -20.20 4.66 -1.64
N VAL A 95 -20.25 4.03 -0.48
CA VAL A 95 -20.49 2.59 -0.37
C VAL A 95 -21.88 2.25 -0.91
N CYS A 96 -21.93 1.37 -1.91
CA CYS A 96 -23.16 0.86 -2.50
C CYS A 96 -23.44 -0.59 -2.05
N LEU A 97 -24.70 -1.00 -2.11
CA LEU A 97 -25.10 -2.36 -1.76
C LEU A 97 -24.34 -3.43 -2.57
N THR A 98 -24.09 -3.15 -3.86
CA THR A 98 -23.34 -4.05 -4.76
C THR A 98 -21.86 -4.16 -4.44
N ASN A 99 -21.33 -3.34 -3.54
CA ASN A 99 -19.92 -3.41 -3.11
C ASN A 99 -19.69 -4.49 -2.04
N LEU A 100 -20.76 -4.97 -1.36
CA LEU A 100 -20.66 -5.91 -0.24
C LEU A 100 -19.99 -7.23 -0.61
N ASN A 101 -20.01 -7.60 -1.87
CA ASN A 101 -19.44 -8.87 -2.33
C ASN A 101 -17.89 -8.88 -2.37
N ARG A 102 -17.23 -7.70 -2.35
CA ARG A 102 -15.78 -7.62 -2.56
C ARG A 102 -15.04 -6.49 -1.85
N GLN A 103 -15.73 -5.48 -1.32
CA GLN A 103 -15.07 -4.35 -0.65
C GLN A 103 -15.12 -4.54 0.86
N ILE A 104 -13.96 -4.54 1.51
CA ILE A 104 -13.82 -4.81 2.96
C ILE A 104 -14.58 -3.81 3.83
N ILE A 105 -14.70 -2.56 3.37
CA ILE A 105 -15.39 -1.47 4.08
C ILE A 105 -16.92 -1.52 3.88
N ALA A 106 -17.39 -2.28 2.88
CA ALA A 106 -18.78 -2.32 2.53
C ALA A 106 -19.55 -3.31 3.42
N THR A 107 -20.41 -2.78 4.24
CA THR A 107 -21.36 -3.52 5.09
C THR A 107 -22.74 -2.88 4.98
N ARG A 108 -23.80 -3.55 5.44
CA ARG A 108 -25.15 -2.96 5.47
C ARG A 108 -25.22 -1.68 6.30
N LYS A 109 -24.32 -1.50 7.29
CA LYS A 109 -24.24 -0.30 8.14
C LYS A 109 -23.52 0.86 7.47
N THR A 110 -22.69 0.59 6.49
CA THR A 110 -21.85 1.61 5.83
C THR A 110 -22.38 2.06 4.47
N VAL A 111 -23.41 1.39 3.92
CA VAL A 111 -24.07 1.81 2.66
C VAL A 111 -24.53 3.27 2.76
N GLY A 112 -24.18 4.06 1.76
CA GLY A 112 -24.48 5.50 1.64
C GLY A 112 -23.44 6.44 2.25
N LYS A 113 -22.48 5.95 3.07
CA LYS A 113 -21.35 6.75 3.56
C LYS A 113 -20.25 6.82 2.50
N TYR A 114 -19.41 7.87 2.54
CA TYR A 114 -18.23 7.96 1.68
C TYR A 114 -17.24 6.84 2.01
N LYS A 115 -16.66 6.22 0.97
CA LYS A 115 -15.69 5.12 1.14
C LYS A 115 -14.46 5.56 1.93
N THR A 116 -13.97 6.77 1.67
CA THR A 116 -12.83 7.36 2.38
C THR A 116 -13.09 7.54 3.87
N GLU A 117 -14.29 8.00 4.27
CA GLU A 117 -14.70 8.14 5.68
C GLU A 117 -14.73 6.79 6.39
N VAL A 118 -15.39 5.80 5.77
CA VAL A 118 -15.49 4.45 6.35
C VAL A 118 -14.11 3.81 6.50
N MET A 119 -13.21 4.02 5.52
CA MET A 119 -11.86 3.49 5.61
C MET A 119 -11.04 4.22 6.67
N LYS A 120 -11.20 5.53 6.85
CA LYS A 120 -10.58 6.30 7.93
C LYS A 120 -11.03 5.78 9.29
N GLU A 121 -12.35 5.62 9.52
CA GLU A 121 -12.89 5.02 10.76
C GLU A 121 -12.18 3.67 11.02
N ARG A 122 -12.09 2.82 10.00
CA ARG A 122 -11.46 1.51 10.07
C ARG A 122 -9.97 1.56 10.40
N ILE A 123 -9.21 2.48 9.79
CA ILE A 123 -7.79 2.68 10.08
C ILE A 123 -7.59 3.09 11.54
N LEU A 124 -8.39 4.06 12.02
CA LEU A 124 -8.28 4.56 13.38
C LEU A 124 -8.71 3.56 14.45
N GLU A 125 -9.62 2.61 14.13
CA GLU A 125 -9.93 1.47 15.01
C GLU A 125 -8.74 0.52 15.18
N ILE A 126 -7.86 0.41 14.17
CA ILE A 126 -6.68 -0.48 14.17
C ILE A 126 -5.46 0.25 14.73
N ASN A 127 -5.23 1.48 14.29
CA ASN A 127 -4.13 2.33 14.71
C ASN A 127 -4.65 3.75 15.04
N PRO A 128 -5.00 4.02 16.31
CA PRO A 128 -5.53 5.32 16.72
C PRO A 128 -4.58 6.50 16.48
N ASP A 129 -3.27 6.22 16.38
CA ASP A 129 -2.24 7.25 16.19
C ASP A 129 -1.99 7.55 14.70
N ALA A 130 -2.71 6.91 13.77
CA ALA A 130 -2.52 7.14 12.34
C ALA A 130 -3.05 8.52 11.92
N ASP A 131 -2.26 9.23 11.10
CA ASP A 131 -2.69 10.46 10.43
C ASP A 131 -3.39 10.11 9.10
N VAL A 132 -4.69 10.45 8.99
CA VAL A 132 -5.49 10.08 7.81
C VAL A 132 -6.14 11.32 7.21
N ARG A 133 -5.68 11.69 6.01
CA ARG A 133 -6.26 12.76 5.18
C ARG A 133 -7.24 12.16 4.18
N LEU A 134 -8.35 12.86 3.93
CA LEU A 134 -9.41 12.43 3.01
C LEU A 134 -9.50 13.39 1.84
N HIS A 135 -9.52 12.82 0.64
CA HIS A 135 -9.76 13.53 -0.61
C HIS A 135 -10.99 12.90 -1.28
N GLN A 136 -12.16 13.51 -1.06
CA GLN A 136 -13.44 13.04 -1.59
C GLN A 136 -13.65 13.59 -3.00
N CYS A 137 -12.77 13.22 -3.91
CA CYS A 137 -12.78 13.69 -5.29
C CYS A 137 -12.30 12.58 -6.24
N PHE A 138 -12.68 12.70 -7.49
CA PHE A 138 -12.14 11.91 -8.57
C PHE A 138 -10.78 12.47 -8.98
N PHE A 139 -9.76 11.60 -9.09
CA PHE A 139 -8.43 12.01 -9.54
C PHE A 139 -8.37 12.06 -11.07
N LEU A 140 -7.98 13.22 -11.60
CA LEU A 140 -7.84 13.50 -13.03
C LEU A 140 -6.58 14.33 -13.30
N PRO A 141 -6.10 14.41 -14.55
CA PRO A 141 -4.98 15.30 -14.90
C PRO A 141 -5.19 16.76 -14.48
N GLU A 142 -6.45 17.25 -14.56
CA GLU A 142 -6.80 18.64 -14.27
C GLU A 142 -6.61 19.02 -12.80
N ASN A 143 -6.70 18.06 -11.87
CA ASN A 143 -6.53 18.29 -10.45
C ASN A 143 -5.29 17.60 -9.85
N SER A 144 -4.42 17.06 -10.70
CA SER A 144 -3.23 16.34 -10.22
C SER A 144 -2.25 17.23 -9.44
N ALA A 145 -2.26 18.54 -9.70
CA ALA A 145 -1.43 19.52 -9.00
C ALA A 145 -1.93 19.83 -7.56
N ASP A 146 -3.16 19.47 -7.22
CA ASP A 146 -3.73 19.71 -5.88
C ASP A 146 -3.26 18.68 -4.85
N PHE A 147 -2.54 17.65 -5.28
CA PHE A 147 -2.05 16.57 -4.42
C PHE A 147 -0.57 16.76 -4.06
N PRO A 148 -0.21 16.66 -2.77
CA PRO A 148 1.16 16.88 -2.29
C PRO A 148 2.03 15.62 -2.53
N PHE A 149 2.34 15.31 -3.79
CA PHE A 149 3.13 14.13 -4.15
C PHE A 149 4.50 14.11 -3.48
N GLU A 150 5.08 15.27 -3.16
CA GLU A 150 6.35 15.41 -2.45
C GLU A 150 6.30 14.92 -1.00
N GLU A 151 5.10 14.81 -0.40
CA GLU A 151 4.92 14.28 0.96
C GLU A 151 4.73 12.77 0.98
N TYR A 152 4.57 12.11 -0.18
CA TYR A 152 4.28 10.68 -0.24
C TYR A 152 5.57 9.85 -0.32
N ASP A 153 5.72 8.91 0.60
CA ASP A 153 6.76 7.88 0.52
C ASP A 153 6.41 6.78 -0.48
N TYR A 154 5.13 6.57 -0.74
CA TYR A 154 4.64 5.55 -1.66
C TYR A 154 3.23 5.88 -2.17
N VAL A 155 2.97 5.54 -3.43
CA VAL A 155 1.65 5.67 -4.04
C VAL A 155 1.10 4.29 -4.42
N VAL A 156 -0.16 4.05 -4.09
CA VAL A 156 -0.92 2.88 -4.51
C VAL A 156 -2.01 3.33 -5.48
N ASP A 157 -1.90 2.88 -6.71
CA ASP A 157 -2.91 3.08 -7.74
C ASP A 157 -3.85 1.87 -7.78
N ALA A 158 -5.05 2.05 -7.24
CA ALA A 158 -6.15 1.09 -7.26
C ALA A 158 -7.41 1.64 -7.96
N VAL A 159 -7.25 2.70 -8.77
CA VAL A 159 -8.34 3.22 -9.62
C VAL A 159 -8.55 2.32 -10.84
N ASP A 160 -9.70 2.42 -11.47
CA ASP A 160 -10.06 1.64 -12.68
C ASP A 160 -10.02 2.45 -13.97
N THR A 161 -9.90 3.78 -13.88
CA THR A 161 -9.87 4.70 -15.00
C THR A 161 -8.47 4.80 -15.62
N VAL A 162 -8.36 4.55 -16.92
CA VAL A 162 -7.06 4.54 -17.64
C VAL A 162 -6.37 5.90 -17.57
N THR A 163 -7.10 6.99 -17.80
CA THR A 163 -6.54 8.36 -17.78
C THR A 163 -5.92 8.68 -16.42
N ALA A 164 -6.64 8.39 -15.33
CA ALA A 164 -6.13 8.59 -13.97
C ALA A 164 -4.87 7.73 -13.70
N LYS A 165 -4.84 6.48 -14.16
CA LYS A 165 -3.66 5.61 -14.00
C LYS A 165 -2.44 6.14 -14.70
N ILE A 166 -2.58 6.63 -15.94
CA ILE A 166 -1.48 7.20 -16.70
C ILE A 166 -0.94 8.43 -15.97
N GLU A 167 -1.83 9.36 -15.60
CA GLU A 167 -1.47 10.57 -14.87
C GLU A 167 -0.74 10.26 -13.55
N LEU A 168 -1.23 9.30 -12.76
CA LEU A 168 -0.58 8.85 -11.52
C LEU A 168 0.85 8.35 -11.78
N VAL A 169 1.05 7.54 -12.81
CA VAL A 169 2.39 7.01 -13.14
C VAL A 169 3.31 8.14 -13.58
N MET A 170 2.83 9.02 -14.46
CA MET A 170 3.62 10.16 -14.97
C MET A 170 4.00 11.11 -13.83
N LYS A 171 3.04 11.45 -12.96
CA LYS A 171 3.27 12.34 -11.82
C LYS A 171 4.22 11.73 -10.79
N CYS A 172 4.06 10.46 -10.47
CA CYS A 172 4.99 9.75 -9.58
C CYS A 172 6.40 9.66 -10.17
N GLN A 173 6.54 9.51 -11.48
CA GLN A 173 7.82 9.52 -12.15
C GLN A 173 8.49 10.90 -12.10
N GLU A 174 7.74 11.96 -12.37
CA GLU A 174 8.20 13.36 -12.27
C GLU A 174 8.71 13.66 -10.85
N MET A 175 7.89 13.32 -9.83
CA MET A 175 8.17 13.60 -8.43
C MET A 175 9.09 12.55 -7.78
N LYS A 176 9.49 11.49 -8.51
CA LYS A 176 10.35 10.38 -8.04
C LYS A 176 9.76 9.62 -6.85
N VAL A 177 8.44 9.54 -6.77
CA VAL A 177 7.71 8.78 -5.75
C VAL A 177 7.50 7.34 -6.24
N PRO A 178 7.83 6.32 -5.44
CA PRO A 178 7.55 4.93 -5.80
C PRO A 178 6.05 4.68 -5.94
N ILE A 179 5.64 3.95 -6.98
CA ILE A 179 4.24 3.61 -7.23
C ILE A 179 4.06 2.12 -7.50
N ILE A 180 2.96 1.56 -7.04
CA ILE A 180 2.44 0.26 -7.46
C ILE A 180 1.03 0.44 -8.03
N SER A 181 0.79 -0.06 -9.24
CA SER A 181 -0.51 -0.02 -9.89
C SER A 181 -1.17 -1.40 -9.91
N SER A 182 -2.41 -1.49 -9.47
CA SER A 182 -3.23 -2.68 -9.68
C SER A 182 -3.84 -2.64 -11.07
N MET A 183 -3.58 -3.68 -11.86
CA MET A 183 -4.27 -3.85 -13.14
C MET A 183 -5.63 -4.53 -12.95
N GLY A 184 -6.38 -4.70 -14.05
CA GLY A 184 -7.73 -5.25 -14.01
C GLY A 184 -7.79 -6.64 -13.37
N ALA A 185 -8.56 -6.78 -12.29
CA ALA A 185 -8.79 -8.06 -11.59
C ALA A 185 -10.10 -8.75 -12.00
N GLY A 186 -10.98 -8.08 -12.72
CA GLY A 186 -12.26 -8.64 -13.18
C GLY A 186 -12.08 -9.88 -14.06
N ASN A 187 -12.99 -10.85 -13.91
CA ASN A 187 -13.01 -12.13 -14.66
C ASN A 187 -11.74 -12.99 -14.47
N LYS A 188 -11.05 -12.86 -13.34
CA LYS A 188 -9.83 -13.58 -13.02
C LYS A 188 -10.04 -14.37 -11.73
N LEU A 189 -10.27 -15.69 -11.88
CA LEU A 189 -10.67 -16.57 -10.79
C LEU A 189 -9.48 -17.10 -9.96
N ASP A 190 -8.32 -17.25 -10.61
CA ASP A 190 -7.12 -17.75 -9.91
C ASP A 190 -6.30 -16.57 -9.35
N ALA A 191 -6.47 -16.31 -8.06
CA ALA A 191 -5.72 -15.28 -7.36
C ALA A 191 -4.21 -15.58 -7.26
N SER A 192 -3.80 -16.85 -7.31
CA SER A 192 -2.38 -17.26 -7.25
C SER A 192 -1.60 -16.91 -8.51
N ALA A 193 -2.30 -16.66 -9.61
CA ALA A 193 -1.71 -16.28 -10.89
C ALA A 193 -1.34 -14.79 -10.98
N PHE A 194 -1.72 -13.94 -9.99
CA PHE A 194 -1.27 -12.55 -9.92
C PHE A 194 0.22 -12.46 -9.59
N LYS A 195 0.92 -11.56 -10.27
CA LYS A 195 2.36 -11.34 -10.06
C LYS A 195 2.65 -9.85 -9.97
N VAL A 196 3.64 -9.50 -9.14
CA VAL A 196 4.25 -8.17 -9.18
C VAL A 196 5.33 -8.18 -10.25
N ALA A 197 5.21 -7.29 -11.23
CA ALA A 197 6.13 -7.21 -12.36
C ALA A 197 6.23 -5.76 -12.88
N ASP A 198 7.29 -5.49 -13.63
CA ASP A 198 7.37 -4.29 -14.45
C ASP A 198 6.25 -4.29 -15.51
N ILE A 199 5.71 -3.10 -15.84
CA ILE A 199 4.58 -2.98 -16.79
C ILE A 199 4.91 -3.64 -18.12
N TYR A 200 6.15 -3.48 -18.63
CA TYR A 200 6.59 -4.02 -19.91
C TYR A 200 6.78 -5.55 -19.91
N LYS A 201 6.80 -6.18 -18.73
CA LYS A 201 6.84 -7.63 -18.54
C LYS A 201 5.48 -8.26 -18.29
N THR A 202 4.41 -7.47 -18.29
CA THR A 202 3.05 -7.95 -18.04
C THR A 202 2.47 -8.66 -19.26
N GLN A 203 1.59 -9.65 -19.02
CA GLN A 203 0.92 -10.43 -20.03
C GLN A 203 -0.56 -10.63 -19.69
N MET A 204 -1.37 -11.01 -20.66
CA MET A 204 -2.77 -11.47 -20.50
C MET A 204 -3.73 -10.47 -19.85
N CYS A 205 -3.38 -9.17 -19.77
CA CYS A 205 -4.24 -8.14 -19.20
C CYS A 205 -4.50 -7.02 -20.21
N PRO A 206 -5.76 -6.82 -20.66
CA PRO A 206 -6.10 -5.76 -21.63
C PRO A 206 -5.75 -4.36 -21.11
N LEU A 207 -6.02 -4.07 -19.84
CA LEU A 207 -5.66 -2.79 -19.21
C LEU A 207 -4.15 -2.56 -19.24
N ALA A 208 -3.35 -3.56 -18.84
CA ALA A 208 -1.90 -3.46 -18.90
C ALA A 208 -1.37 -3.27 -20.33
N LYS A 209 -2.07 -3.83 -21.34
CA LYS A 209 -1.74 -3.59 -22.76
C LYS A 209 -1.94 -2.13 -23.16
N VAL A 210 -3.01 -1.51 -22.68
CA VAL A 210 -3.25 -0.08 -22.92
C VAL A 210 -2.18 0.75 -22.21
N MET A 211 -1.94 0.50 -20.93
CA MET A 211 -0.93 1.23 -20.16
C MET A 211 0.47 1.17 -20.81
N ARG A 212 0.90 0.00 -21.31
CA ARG A 212 2.20 -0.14 -22.02
C ARG A 212 2.30 0.66 -23.30
N ARG A 213 1.18 0.98 -23.94
CA ARG A 213 1.17 1.78 -25.15
C ARG A 213 1.25 3.27 -24.86
N GLU A 214 0.65 3.68 -23.74
CA GLU A 214 0.52 5.10 -23.39
C GLU A 214 1.68 5.61 -22.50
N LEU A 215 2.41 4.71 -21.81
CA LEU A 215 3.62 5.00 -21.00
C LEU A 215 4.89 4.74 -21.81
#